data_f58194ba6173e10848e7df3fc9815dfd
#
_entry.id   f58194ba6173e10848e7df3fc9815dfd
#
_cell.length_a   1.000
_cell.length_b   1.000
_cell.length_c   1.000
_cell.angle_alpha   90.00
_cell.angle_beta   90.00
_cell.angle_gamma   90.00
#
_symmetry.space_group_name_H-M   'P 1'
#
loop_
_entity.id
_entity.type
_entity.pdbx_description
1 polymer ?
#
loop_
_entity_poly.entity_id
_entity_poly.type
_entity_poly.pdbx_seq_one_letter_code
_entity_poly.pdbx_strand_id
1 'polypeptide(L)'
;MSRIKTSAGIKISEIRTSKTKARILARTKMSRKFYAARKDTDALRALSDYVIARHYPMAAKQEQPYRALLDAVIAAQVRLVAHWMLVGFIHGVMNTDNMSIAGETIDYGPCAFMDAYHPGMVFSSIDQAGRYAYGNQPRVAHWNLTRFAQALLPIIEGGEDNALASAQDAVDAFPGLYQSEWFAGMRRKLGLHEAPGSDPALVDDLLRMMADSGTDFTLTFRRLCDAGDPGTGSTVFATQFADKAAIGEWLTRWLRQLAEQAISSEKRSATMRAANPAYIPRNHRIEKVIEAALAADFQPFEKLMQVLATPFEDQPEYDQYSNPPRPDQIVPATYCGT
;
A
#
# COMPACT_ATOMS: atom_id res chain seq x y z
N MET A 1 -7.95 45.43 -11.82
CA MET A 1 -6.66 44.82 -12.17
C MET A 1 -5.63 45.24 -11.11
N SER A 2 -5.48 44.46 -10.06
CA SER A 2 -4.59 44.77 -8.96
C SER A 2 -3.37 43.81 -9.02
N ARG A 3 -2.19 44.38 -9.21
CA ARG A 3 -0.89 43.68 -9.17
C ARG A 3 -0.54 43.48 -7.71
N ILE A 4 -0.61 42.25 -7.22
CA ILE A 4 0.00 41.86 -5.94
C ILE A 4 1.50 41.69 -6.17
N LYS A 5 2.29 42.65 -5.65
CA LYS A 5 3.73 42.53 -5.55
C LYS A 5 4.05 41.65 -4.35
N THR A 6 4.58 40.44 -4.58
CA THR A 6 5.24 39.65 -3.52
C THR A 6 6.71 39.99 -3.48
N SER A 7 7.20 40.31 -2.30
CA SER A 7 8.57 40.76 -2.00
C SER A 7 9.59 39.61 -1.96
N ALA A 8 9.83 38.96 -3.08
CA ALA A 8 11.03 38.19 -3.41
C ALA A 8 11.05 38.07 -4.93
N GLY A 9 12.05 38.69 -5.56
CA GLY A 9 12.15 38.94 -7.00
C GLY A 9 12.30 37.72 -7.93
N ILE A 10 11.53 36.67 -7.69
CA ILE A 10 11.47 35.48 -8.55
C ILE A 10 10.32 35.66 -9.54
N LYS A 11 10.63 35.72 -10.83
CA LYS A 11 9.63 35.86 -11.90
C LYS A 11 8.68 34.65 -11.91
N ILE A 12 7.38 34.89 -12.05
CA ILE A 12 6.32 33.86 -12.11
C ILE A 12 6.60 32.80 -13.19
N SER A 13 7.29 33.18 -14.28
CA SER A 13 7.76 32.26 -15.32
C SER A 13 8.80 31.24 -14.80
N GLU A 14 9.68 31.64 -13.87
CA GLU A 14 10.69 30.75 -13.26
C GLU A 14 10.06 29.81 -12.25
N ILE A 15 9.02 30.26 -11.51
CA ILE A 15 8.24 29.43 -10.60
C ILE A 15 7.42 28.40 -11.38
N ARG A 16 6.86 28.76 -12.53
CA ARG A 16 6.07 27.86 -13.39
C ARG A 16 6.95 26.76 -14.01
N THR A 17 8.12 27.09 -14.50
CA THR A 17 9.12 26.13 -15.03
C THR A 17 9.71 25.28 -13.91
N SER A 18 10.03 25.85 -12.76
CA SER A 18 10.54 25.11 -11.60
C SER A 18 9.47 24.17 -11.01
N LYS A 19 8.24 24.62 -10.83
CA LYS A 19 7.11 23.76 -10.34
C LYS A 19 6.75 22.67 -11.35
N THR A 20 6.80 22.93 -12.65
CA THR A 20 6.53 21.94 -13.69
C THR A 20 7.67 20.92 -13.75
N LYS A 21 8.94 21.35 -13.71
CA LYS A 21 10.09 20.47 -13.56
C LYS A 21 10.01 19.66 -12.27
N ALA A 22 9.66 20.29 -11.14
CA ALA A 22 9.50 19.64 -9.86
C ALA A 22 8.38 18.60 -9.84
N ARG A 23 7.22 18.86 -10.46
CA ARG A 23 6.10 17.88 -10.59
C ARG A 23 6.48 16.71 -11.49
N ILE A 24 7.16 16.95 -12.60
CA ILE A 24 7.71 15.92 -13.48
C ILE A 24 8.74 15.09 -12.71
N LEU A 25 9.57 15.71 -11.90
CA LEU A 25 10.68 15.09 -11.17
C LEU A 25 10.22 14.31 -9.93
N ALA A 26 9.16 14.75 -9.24
CA ALA A 26 8.56 14.00 -8.15
C ALA A 26 7.77 12.76 -8.63
N ARG A 27 7.22 12.80 -9.86
CA ARG A 27 6.46 11.71 -10.47
C ARG A 27 7.33 10.66 -11.17
N THR A 28 8.59 10.96 -11.55
CA THR A 28 9.28 10.08 -12.49
C THR A 28 10.66 9.66 -12.01
N LYS A 29 10.77 8.40 -11.59
CA LYS A 29 12.04 7.65 -11.66
C LYS A 29 12.64 7.67 -13.10
N MET A 30 11.82 7.89 -14.11
CA MET A 30 12.21 8.03 -15.50
C MET A 30 13.11 9.23 -15.75
N SER A 31 12.89 10.37 -15.09
CA SER A 31 13.78 11.54 -15.19
C SER A 31 15.20 11.24 -14.71
N ARG A 32 15.35 10.43 -13.65
CA ARG A 32 16.67 10.03 -13.15
C ARG A 32 17.36 9.06 -14.09
N LYS A 33 16.66 8.07 -14.65
CA LYS A 33 17.18 7.20 -15.71
C LYS A 33 17.64 8.02 -16.91
N PHE A 34 16.90 9.06 -17.27
CA PHE A 34 17.24 9.94 -18.39
C PHE A 34 18.54 10.70 -18.15
N TYR A 35 18.74 11.30 -16.98
CA TYR A 35 19.98 12.00 -16.66
C TYR A 35 21.14 11.04 -16.41
N ALA A 36 20.93 9.92 -15.72
CA ALA A 36 21.93 8.88 -15.53
C ALA A 36 22.41 8.29 -16.86
N ALA A 37 21.51 7.99 -17.80
CA ALA A 37 21.83 7.47 -19.11
C ALA A 37 22.64 8.48 -19.98
N ARG A 38 22.46 9.77 -19.72
CA ARG A 38 23.22 10.85 -20.39
C ARG A 38 24.49 11.26 -19.65
N LYS A 39 24.76 10.62 -18.51
CA LYS A 39 25.88 10.97 -17.62
C LYS A 39 25.85 12.44 -17.15
N ASP A 40 24.65 13.03 -17.09
CA ASP A 40 24.43 14.39 -16.58
C ASP A 40 24.33 14.35 -15.05
N THR A 41 25.49 14.24 -14.41
CA THR A 41 25.62 14.12 -12.95
C THR A 41 25.19 15.39 -12.23
N ASP A 42 25.37 16.57 -12.83
CA ASP A 42 24.99 17.85 -12.22
C ASP A 42 23.46 17.98 -12.16
N ALA A 43 22.77 17.65 -13.25
CA ALA A 43 21.31 17.62 -13.24
C ALA A 43 20.77 16.55 -12.31
N LEU A 44 21.43 15.38 -12.20
CA LEU A 44 21.05 14.31 -11.28
C LEU A 44 21.23 14.74 -9.81
N ARG A 45 22.33 15.43 -9.48
CA ARG A 45 22.56 16.00 -8.13
C ARG A 45 21.50 17.05 -7.81
N ALA A 46 21.33 18.06 -8.67
CA ALA A 46 20.34 19.12 -8.46
C ALA A 46 18.91 18.57 -8.22
N LEU A 47 18.55 17.50 -8.96
CA LEU A 47 17.29 16.82 -8.77
C LEU A 47 17.23 16.09 -7.44
N SER A 48 18.30 15.40 -7.06
CA SER A 48 18.36 14.65 -5.80
C SER A 48 18.34 15.59 -4.60
N ASP A 49 19.05 16.70 -4.66
CA ASP A 49 19.04 17.76 -3.64
C ASP A 49 17.65 18.37 -3.45
N TYR A 50 16.95 18.62 -4.57
CA TYR A 50 15.56 19.08 -4.51
C TYR A 50 14.65 18.08 -3.80
N VAL A 51 14.80 16.78 -4.09
CA VAL A 51 14.00 15.72 -3.44
C VAL A 51 14.34 15.61 -1.96
N ILE A 52 15.63 15.64 -1.60
CA ILE A 52 16.10 15.64 -0.21
C ILE A 52 15.47 16.81 0.53
N ALA A 53 15.60 18.04 0.01
CA ALA A 53 15.07 19.23 0.65
C ALA A 53 13.55 19.18 0.84
N ARG A 54 12.83 18.55 -0.11
CA ARG A 54 11.36 18.52 -0.09
C ARG A 54 10.78 17.38 0.77
N HIS A 55 11.34 16.17 0.67
CA HIS A 55 10.74 14.96 1.22
C HIS A 55 11.57 14.32 2.35
N TYR A 56 12.89 14.51 2.30
CA TYR A 56 13.82 13.80 3.19
C TYR A 56 14.90 14.73 3.76
N PRO A 57 14.54 15.84 4.45
CA PRO A 57 15.51 16.85 4.87
C PRO A 57 16.57 16.30 5.85
N MET A 58 16.28 15.18 6.53
CA MET A 58 17.26 14.52 7.40
C MET A 58 18.37 13.82 6.61
N ALA A 59 18.16 13.45 5.36
CA ALA A 59 19.20 12.87 4.50
C ALA A 59 20.32 13.88 4.22
N ALA A 60 20.00 15.18 4.11
CA ALA A 60 21.00 16.23 3.92
C ALA A 60 22.00 16.36 5.08
N LYS A 61 21.66 15.83 6.26
CA LYS A 61 22.49 15.89 7.48
C LYS A 61 23.41 14.68 7.64
N GLN A 62 23.27 13.69 6.76
CA GLN A 62 24.10 12.49 6.78
C GLN A 62 25.43 12.71 6.06
N GLU A 63 26.44 11.94 6.40
CA GLU A 63 27.76 11.98 5.76
C GLU A 63 27.65 11.65 4.26
N GLN A 64 26.72 10.74 3.88
CA GLN A 64 26.45 10.35 2.50
C GLN A 64 24.97 10.65 2.15
N PRO A 65 24.62 11.88 1.77
CA PRO A 65 23.24 12.31 1.61
C PRO A 65 22.49 11.57 0.49
N TYR A 66 23.13 11.15 -0.57
CA TYR A 66 22.49 10.42 -1.67
C TYR A 66 22.25 8.94 -1.33
N ARG A 67 23.13 8.32 -0.54
CA ARG A 67 22.87 7.01 0.04
C ARG A 67 21.71 7.12 1.05
N ALA A 68 21.71 8.09 1.91
CA ALA A 68 20.62 8.32 2.87
C ALA A 68 19.28 8.61 2.19
N LEU A 69 19.29 9.27 1.01
CA LEU A 69 18.10 9.40 0.18
C LEU A 69 17.58 8.04 -0.30
N LEU A 70 18.48 7.16 -0.76
CA LEU A 70 18.09 5.81 -1.19
C LEU A 70 17.44 5.03 -0.03
N ASP A 71 18.06 5.04 1.14
CA ASP A 71 17.55 4.36 2.34
C ASP A 71 16.17 4.92 2.76
N ALA A 72 16.00 6.24 2.72
CA ALA A 72 14.74 6.89 3.07
C ALA A 72 13.60 6.53 2.08
N VAL A 73 13.90 6.47 0.78
CA VAL A 73 12.94 6.04 -0.24
C VAL A 73 12.60 4.55 -0.07
N ILE A 74 13.58 3.69 0.21
CA ILE A 74 13.35 2.27 0.50
C ILE A 74 12.40 2.13 1.68
N ALA A 75 12.68 2.80 2.79
CA ALA A 75 11.81 2.75 3.98
C ALA A 75 10.38 3.26 3.71
N ALA A 76 10.23 4.30 2.88
CA ALA A 76 8.92 4.81 2.49
C ALA A 76 8.14 3.81 1.62
N GLN A 77 8.82 3.13 0.69
CA GLN A 77 8.21 2.10 -0.16
C GLN A 77 7.87 0.82 0.64
N VAL A 78 8.68 0.44 1.61
CA VAL A 78 8.39 -0.66 2.54
C VAL A 78 7.04 -0.42 3.22
N ARG A 79 6.85 0.76 3.84
CA ARG A 79 5.59 1.11 4.53
C ARG A 79 4.41 1.16 3.56
N LEU A 80 4.58 1.78 2.40
CA LEU A 80 3.51 1.92 1.41
C LEU A 80 3.02 0.56 0.92
N VAL A 81 3.95 -0.29 0.46
CA VAL A 81 3.59 -1.59 -0.11
C VAL A 81 3.08 -2.55 0.96
N ALA A 82 3.65 -2.54 2.17
CA ALA A 82 3.10 -3.32 3.28
C ALA A 82 1.66 -2.87 3.59
N HIS A 83 1.38 -1.57 3.59
CA HIS A 83 0.02 -1.07 3.81
C HIS A 83 -0.96 -1.51 2.70
N TRP A 84 -0.57 -1.45 1.42
CA TRP A 84 -1.39 -1.99 0.34
C TRP A 84 -1.77 -3.46 0.56
N MET A 85 -0.77 -4.27 0.93
CA MET A 85 -0.98 -5.69 1.20
C MET A 85 -1.91 -5.92 2.41
N LEU A 86 -1.83 -5.07 3.43
CA LEU A 86 -2.65 -5.20 4.64
C LEU A 86 -4.12 -4.82 4.44
N VAL A 87 -4.45 -4.02 3.42
CA VAL A 87 -5.82 -3.60 3.12
C VAL A 87 -6.39 -4.23 1.85
N GLY A 88 -5.66 -5.14 1.19
CA GLY A 88 -6.12 -5.80 -0.03
C GLY A 88 -6.09 -4.92 -1.28
N PHE A 89 -5.30 -3.85 -1.29
CA PHE A 89 -5.16 -2.95 -2.42
C PHE A 89 -4.23 -3.52 -3.48
N ILE A 90 -4.63 -3.45 -4.74
CA ILE A 90 -3.86 -3.84 -5.92
C ILE A 90 -3.69 -2.62 -6.81
N HIS A 91 -2.45 -2.19 -7.00
CA HIS A 91 -2.16 -1.00 -7.80
C HIS A 91 -2.41 -1.22 -9.30
N GLY A 92 -2.09 -2.41 -9.79
CA GLY A 92 -2.36 -2.84 -11.17
C GLY A 92 -1.37 -2.38 -12.24
N VAL A 93 -0.59 -1.29 -12.02
CA VAL A 93 0.44 -0.79 -12.96
C VAL A 93 1.61 -0.18 -12.18
N MET A 94 2.46 -1.00 -11.61
CA MET A 94 3.63 -0.57 -10.83
C MET A 94 4.88 -0.38 -11.71
N ASN A 95 4.75 0.34 -12.82
CA ASN A 95 5.90 0.79 -13.59
C ASN A 95 6.77 1.74 -12.76
N THR A 96 8.03 1.95 -13.16
CA THR A 96 8.94 2.86 -12.44
C THR A 96 8.45 4.31 -12.38
N ASP A 97 7.63 4.74 -13.32
CA ASP A 97 7.01 6.06 -13.40
C ASP A 97 5.75 6.18 -12.51
N ASN A 98 5.15 5.05 -12.12
CA ASN A 98 3.97 5.01 -11.25
C ASN A 98 4.31 4.74 -9.77
N MET A 99 5.60 4.71 -9.41
CA MET A 99 6.06 4.58 -8.05
C MET A 99 6.65 5.90 -7.55
N SER A 100 5.92 6.59 -6.67
CA SER A 100 6.34 7.87 -6.09
C SER A 100 7.50 7.68 -5.11
N ILE A 101 8.55 8.47 -5.27
CA ILE A 101 9.67 8.50 -4.31
C ILE A 101 9.27 9.05 -2.94
N ALA A 102 8.13 9.72 -2.83
CA ALA A 102 7.58 10.22 -1.56
C ALA A 102 6.92 9.11 -0.72
N GLY A 103 6.77 7.89 -1.26
CA GLY A 103 6.06 6.82 -0.58
C GLY A 103 4.55 7.03 -0.53
N GLU A 104 4.00 7.68 -1.56
CA GLU A 104 2.57 7.94 -1.73
C GLU A 104 2.04 7.16 -2.95
N THR A 105 0.80 6.68 -2.86
CA THR A 105 0.13 6.07 -4.02
C THR A 105 -0.19 7.13 -5.06
N ILE A 106 0.17 6.87 -6.31
CA ILE A 106 -0.13 7.72 -7.47
C ILE A 106 -0.62 6.83 -8.62
N ASP A 107 -1.26 7.44 -9.62
CA ASP A 107 -1.72 6.72 -10.81
C ASP A 107 -2.74 5.60 -10.49
N TYR A 108 -3.91 6.02 -10.03
CA TYR A 108 -5.00 5.13 -9.62
C TYR A 108 -5.79 4.50 -10.80
N GLY A 109 -5.23 4.48 -12.02
CA GLY A 109 -5.92 4.01 -13.23
C GLY A 109 -6.59 2.64 -13.05
N PRO A 110 -5.84 1.51 -13.14
CA PRO A 110 -6.43 0.17 -13.04
C PRO A 110 -6.40 -0.40 -11.62
N CYS A 111 -6.27 0.45 -10.59
CA CYS A 111 -6.21 -0.04 -9.22
C CYS A 111 -7.57 -0.57 -8.75
N ALA A 112 -7.53 -1.49 -7.79
CA ALA A 112 -8.73 -2.06 -7.19
C ALA A 112 -8.45 -2.54 -5.78
N PHE A 113 -9.50 -2.68 -4.97
CA PHE A 113 -9.46 -3.45 -3.73
C PHE A 113 -10.00 -4.85 -3.99
N MET A 114 -9.33 -5.84 -3.43
CA MET A 114 -9.68 -7.24 -3.58
C MET A 114 -10.91 -7.58 -2.72
N ASP A 115 -11.92 -8.20 -3.32
CA ASP A 115 -13.04 -8.80 -2.60
C ASP A 115 -12.63 -10.19 -2.07
N ALA A 116 -12.78 -11.24 -2.85
CA ALA A 116 -12.32 -12.58 -2.48
C ALA A 116 -10.79 -12.66 -2.47
N TYR A 117 -10.22 -13.19 -1.39
CA TYR A 117 -8.76 -13.29 -1.27
C TYR A 117 -8.17 -14.31 -2.24
N HIS A 118 -7.22 -13.85 -3.03
CA HIS A 118 -6.37 -14.72 -3.83
C HIS A 118 -5.00 -14.06 -4.06
N PRO A 119 -3.87 -14.72 -3.74
CA PRO A 119 -2.54 -14.10 -3.87
C PRO A 119 -2.16 -13.76 -5.32
N GLY A 120 -2.71 -14.48 -6.29
CA GLY A 120 -2.54 -14.22 -7.72
C GLY A 120 -3.58 -13.26 -8.33
N MET A 121 -4.40 -12.57 -7.53
CA MET A 121 -5.45 -11.68 -8.04
C MET A 121 -4.86 -10.54 -8.89
N VAL A 122 -5.44 -10.35 -10.08
CA VAL A 122 -5.12 -9.30 -11.05
C VAL A 122 -6.41 -8.61 -11.44
N PHE A 123 -6.41 -7.27 -11.47
CA PHE A 123 -7.54 -6.49 -11.99
C PHE A 123 -7.20 -5.74 -13.28
N SER A 124 -5.96 -5.29 -13.43
CA SER A 124 -5.56 -4.53 -14.62
C SER A 124 -5.74 -5.32 -15.90
N SER A 125 -6.58 -4.84 -16.80
CA SER A 125 -6.89 -5.50 -18.09
C SER A 125 -5.67 -5.68 -19.00
N ILE A 126 -4.62 -4.85 -18.80
CA ILE A 126 -3.38 -4.92 -19.58
C ILE A 126 -2.35 -5.88 -18.98
N ASP A 127 -2.54 -6.35 -17.75
CA ASP A 127 -1.60 -7.23 -17.05
C ASP A 127 -1.93 -8.70 -17.26
N GLN A 128 -1.83 -9.18 -18.51
CA GLN A 128 -2.13 -10.56 -18.86
C GLN A 128 -1.19 -11.60 -18.23
N ALA A 129 0.01 -11.18 -17.86
CA ALA A 129 1.03 -12.06 -17.27
C ALA A 129 1.02 -12.08 -15.73
N GLY A 130 0.16 -11.30 -15.07
CA GLY A 130 0.09 -11.21 -13.63
C GLY A 130 1.33 -10.57 -12.99
N ARG A 131 2.04 -9.71 -13.74
CA ARG A 131 3.22 -9.01 -13.24
C ARG A 131 2.90 -8.21 -11.98
N TYR A 132 1.73 -7.58 -11.95
CA TYR A 132 1.25 -6.71 -10.88
C TYR A 132 0.16 -7.39 -10.03
N ALA A 133 0.10 -8.73 -10.04
CA ALA A 133 -0.78 -9.46 -9.15
C ALA A 133 -0.52 -9.07 -7.68
N TYR A 134 -1.55 -9.19 -6.84
CA TYR A 134 -1.48 -8.83 -5.42
C TYR A 134 -0.19 -9.32 -4.74
N GLY A 135 0.09 -10.62 -4.78
CA GLY A 135 1.28 -11.21 -4.14
C GLY A 135 2.61 -10.83 -4.78
N ASN A 136 2.61 -10.26 -6.00
CA ASN A 136 3.82 -9.83 -6.70
C ASN A 136 4.23 -8.39 -6.36
N GLN A 137 3.37 -7.59 -5.73
CA GLN A 137 3.61 -6.17 -5.48
C GLN A 137 4.92 -5.89 -4.73
N PRO A 138 5.30 -6.64 -3.67
CA PRO A 138 6.58 -6.43 -3.00
C PRO A 138 7.78 -6.68 -3.91
N ARG A 139 7.74 -7.74 -4.73
CA ARG A 139 8.81 -8.06 -5.69
C ARG A 139 8.96 -6.99 -6.76
N VAL A 140 7.87 -6.45 -7.25
CA VAL A 140 7.88 -5.35 -8.23
C VAL A 140 8.42 -4.06 -7.61
N ALA A 141 8.06 -3.76 -6.36
CA ALA A 141 8.62 -2.62 -5.63
C ALA A 141 10.14 -2.76 -5.47
N HIS A 142 10.63 -3.94 -5.06
CA HIS A 142 12.06 -4.24 -4.97
C HIS A 142 12.79 -4.01 -6.30
N TRP A 143 12.22 -4.52 -7.39
CA TRP A 143 12.76 -4.29 -8.73
C TRP A 143 12.80 -2.78 -9.08
N ASN A 144 11.75 -2.02 -8.75
CA ASN A 144 11.72 -0.58 -8.97
C ASN A 144 12.80 0.16 -8.15
N LEU A 145 13.01 -0.25 -6.90
CA LEU A 145 14.05 0.29 -6.03
C LEU A 145 15.46 -0.01 -6.57
N THR A 146 15.68 -1.22 -7.13
CA THR A 146 16.92 -1.55 -7.83
C THR A 146 17.17 -0.59 -9.02
N ARG A 147 16.12 -0.29 -9.82
CA ARG A 147 16.24 0.69 -10.91
C ARG A 147 16.52 2.11 -10.39
N PHE A 148 15.96 2.46 -9.24
CA PHE A 148 16.22 3.73 -8.59
C PHE A 148 17.65 3.84 -8.07
N ALA A 149 18.15 2.81 -7.37
CA ALA A 149 19.51 2.72 -6.89
C ALA A 149 20.53 2.86 -8.04
N GLN A 150 20.34 2.13 -9.15
CA GLN A 150 21.18 2.24 -10.35
C GLN A 150 21.21 3.66 -10.92
N ALA A 151 20.11 4.38 -10.86
CA ALA A 151 20.08 5.77 -11.34
C ALA A 151 20.83 6.74 -10.42
N LEU A 152 21.03 6.39 -9.14
CA LEU A 152 21.79 7.20 -8.17
C LEU A 152 23.28 6.90 -8.14
N LEU A 153 23.73 5.74 -8.66
CA LEU A 153 25.16 5.34 -8.62
C LEU A 153 26.15 6.46 -9.00
N PRO A 154 25.90 7.28 -10.06
CA PRO A 154 26.86 8.31 -10.46
C PRO A 154 27.08 9.43 -9.43
N ILE A 155 26.23 9.52 -8.40
CA ILE A 155 26.28 10.58 -7.37
C ILE A 155 26.48 10.06 -5.96
N ILE A 156 26.43 8.74 -5.73
CA ILE A 156 26.79 8.14 -4.43
C ILE A 156 28.31 8.23 -4.27
N GLU A 157 28.75 8.67 -3.11
CA GLU A 157 30.14 8.95 -2.78
C GLU A 157 30.95 7.66 -2.60
N GLY A 158 32.29 7.76 -2.73
CA GLY A 158 33.23 6.68 -2.40
C GLY A 158 33.86 5.94 -3.59
N GLY A 159 33.61 6.41 -4.82
CA GLY A 159 34.07 5.76 -6.05
C GLY A 159 33.13 4.64 -6.53
N GLU A 160 33.33 4.16 -7.76
CA GLU A 160 32.38 3.30 -8.46
C GLU A 160 32.09 1.98 -7.70
N ASP A 161 33.14 1.28 -7.24
CA ASP A 161 32.98 0.00 -6.54
C ASP A 161 32.29 0.17 -5.18
N ASN A 162 32.65 1.21 -4.42
CA ASN A 162 32.04 1.49 -3.13
C ASN A 162 30.58 1.97 -3.29
N ALA A 163 30.31 2.80 -4.29
CA ALA A 163 28.95 3.25 -4.60
C ALA A 163 28.05 2.06 -4.97
N LEU A 164 28.57 1.13 -5.79
CA LEU A 164 27.84 -0.09 -6.17
C LEU A 164 27.56 -0.98 -4.94
N ALA A 165 28.57 -1.27 -4.13
CA ALA A 165 28.42 -2.10 -2.93
C ALA A 165 27.42 -1.46 -1.94
N SER A 166 27.56 -0.15 -1.71
CA SER A 166 26.66 0.62 -0.84
C SER A 166 25.22 0.62 -1.33
N ALA A 167 25.00 0.82 -2.63
CA ALA A 167 23.64 0.80 -3.20
C ALA A 167 23.02 -0.59 -3.19
N GLN A 168 23.83 -1.64 -3.42
CA GLN A 168 23.40 -3.03 -3.38
C GLN A 168 22.94 -3.41 -1.96
N ASP A 169 23.76 -3.08 -0.95
CA ASP A 169 23.42 -3.31 0.46
C ASP A 169 22.07 -2.67 0.85
N ALA A 170 21.82 -1.42 0.41
CA ALA A 170 20.54 -0.77 0.65
C ALA A 170 19.35 -1.52 0.03
N VAL A 171 19.52 -1.98 -1.22
CA VAL A 171 18.45 -2.67 -1.95
C VAL A 171 18.22 -4.07 -1.37
N ASP A 172 19.27 -4.77 -0.99
CA ASP A 172 19.19 -6.12 -0.40
C ASP A 172 18.53 -6.13 0.98
N ALA A 173 18.52 -5.01 1.68
CA ALA A 173 17.78 -4.87 2.94
C ALA A 173 16.25 -4.83 2.76
N PHE A 174 15.73 -4.49 1.57
CA PHE A 174 14.30 -4.30 1.34
C PHE A 174 13.44 -5.52 1.70
N PRO A 175 13.76 -6.76 1.31
CA PRO A 175 12.91 -7.92 1.62
C PRO A 175 12.72 -8.12 3.13
N GLY A 176 13.80 -8.01 3.92
CA GLY A 176 13.74 -8.14 5.37
C GLY A 176 12.95 -7.02 6.05
N LEU A 177 13.14 -5.78 5.61
CA LEU A 177 12.40 -4.61 6.09
C LEU A 177 10.91 -4.74 5.76
N TYR A 178 10.57 -5.12 4.54
CA TYR A 178 9.19 -5.35 4.12
C TYR A 178 8.53 -6.45 4.93
N GLN A 179 9.19 -7.60 5.09
CA GLN A 179 8.66 -8.72 5.86
C GLN A 179 8.37 -8.31 7.31
N SER A 180 9.28 -7.59 7.93
CA SER A 180 9.11 -7.08 9.30
C SER A 180 7.91 -6.14 9.42
N GLU A 181 7.77 -5.18 8.50
CA GLU A 181 6.65 -4.23 8.50
C GLU A 181 5.31 -4.91 8.24
N TRP A 182 5.28 -5.82 7.26
CA TRP A 182 4.07 -6.59 6.92
C TRP A 182 3.63 -7.49 8.08
N PHE A 183 4.55 -8.23 8.71
CA PHE A 183 4.22 -9.05 9.88
C PHE A 183 3.76 -8.22 11.07
N ALA A 184 4.37 -7.06 11.31
CA ALA A 184 3.90 -6.15 12.34
C ALA A 184 2.45 -5.69 12.08
N GLY A 185 2.12 -5.39 10.83
CA GLY A 185 0.77 -5.08 10.38
C GLY A 185 -0.20 -6.25 10.58
N MET A 186 0.18 -7.47 10.15
CA MET A 186 -0.65 -8.67 10.32
C MET A 186 -0.89 -8.99 11.79
N ARG A 187 0.11 -8.85 12.66
CA ARG A 187 -0.09 -9.00 14.11
C ARG A 187 -1.13 -8.02 14.65
N ARG A 188 -1.10 -6.75 14.22
CA ARG A 188 -2.14 -5.77 14.59
C ARG A 188 -3.53 -6.20 14.12
N LYS A 189 -3.64 -6.70 12.88
CA LYS A 189 -4.90 -7.22 12.32
C LYS A 189 -5.46 -8.41 13.11
N LEU A 190 -4.58 -9.27 13.62
CA LEU A 190 -4.92 -10.46 14.40
C LEU A 190 -5.03 -10.19 15.92
N GLY A 191 -4.81 -8.96 16.38
CA GLY A 191 -4.82 -8.64 17.82
C GLY A 191 -3.64 -9.24 18.59
N LEU A 192 -2.59 -9.68 17.90
CA LEU A 192 -1.37 -10.24 18.47
C LEU A 192 -0.36 -9.11 18.69
N HIS A 193 -0.43 -8.45 19.83
CA HIS A 193 0.56 -7.45 20.19
C HIS A 193 1.89 -8.13 20.54
N GLU A 194 2.98 -7.41 20.40
CA GLU A 194 4.38 -7.65 20.76
C GLU A 194 4.71 -8.95 21.56
N ALA A 195 4.14 -10.08 21.19
CA ALA A 195 4.52 -11.36 21.79
C ALA A 195 5.81 -11.84 21.10
N PRO A 196 6.95 -11.87 21.80
CA PRO A 196 8.10 -12.62 21.35
C PRO A 196 7.66 -14.09 21.21
N GLY A 197 7.57 -14.60 19.96
CA GLY A 197 7.15 -15.99 19.71
C GLY A 197 5.73 -16.17 19.18
N SER A 198 5.04 -15.09 18.72
CA SER A 198 3.79 -15.28 17.95
C SER A 198 4.11 -16.17 16.74
N ASP A 199 3.32 -17.24 16.61
CA ASP A 199 3.48 -18.25 15.56
C ASP A 199 3.28 -17.62 14.16
N PRO A 200 4.34 -17.47 13.35
CA PRO A 200 4.20 -16.94 11.99
C PRO A 200 3.24 -17.78 11.15
N ALA A 201 3.12 -19.07 11.44
CA ALA A 201 2.23 -19.97 10.73
C ALA A 201 0.75 -19.60 10.91
N LEU A 202 0.36 -18.87 11.95
CA LEU A 202 -1.01 -18.40 12.09
C LEU A 202 -1.44 -17.48 10.94
N VAL A 203 -0.55 -16.60 10.49
CA VAL A 203 -0.84 -15.69 9.37
C VAL A 203 -0.95 -16.47 8.07
N ASP A 204 0.04 -17.33 7.80
CA ASP A 204 0.12 -18.09 6.54
C ASP A 204 -1.04 -19.10 6.44
N ASP A 205 -1.38 -19.77 7.54
CA ASP A 205 -2.50 -20.71 7.60
C ASP A 205 -3.83 -20.01 7.35
N LEU A 206 -4.06 -18.83 7.98
CA LEU A 206 -5.29 -18.07 7.74
C LEU A 206 -5.40 -17.66 6.27
N LEU A 207 -4.34 -17.07 5.71
CA LEU A 207 -4.35 -16.63 4.32
C LEU A 207 -4.56 -17.80 3.34
N ARG A 208 -3.96 -18.96 3.61
CA ARG A 208 -4.19 -20.17 2.81
C ARG A 208 -5.67 -20.59 2.88
N MET A 209 -6.24 -20.71 4.07
CA MET A 209 -7.67 -21.08 4.24
C MET A 209 -8.61 -20.05 3.60
N MET A 210 -8.26 -18.76 3.63
CA MET A 210 -8.99 -17.71 2.93
C MET A 210 -8.97 -17.92 1.42
N ALA A 211 -7.81 -18.24 0.84
CA ALA A 211 -7.68 -18.52 -0.59
C ALA A 211 -8.47 -19.77 -1.00
N ASP A 212 -8.36 -20.85 -0.23
CA ASP A 212 -9.04 -22.12 -0.47
C ASP A 212 -10.57 -22.00 -0.39
N SER A 213 -11.04 -21.08 0.46
CA SER A 213 -12.48 -20.84 0.67
C SER A 213 -13.04 -19.68 -0.16
N GLY A 214 -12.18 -18.89 -0.84
CA GLY A 214 -12.60 -17.67 -1.54
C GLY A 214 -13.25 -16.63 -0.62
N THR A 215 -12.81 -16.52 0.64
CA THR A 215 -13.41 -15.60 1.60
C THR A 215 -13.08 -14.15 1.25
N ASP A 216 -13.98 -13.23 1.56
CA ASP A 216 -13.76 -11.79 1.40
C ASP A 216 -12.63 -11.31 2.30
N PHE A 217 -11.63 -10.63 1.71
CA PHE A 217 -10.45 -10.20 2.44
C PHE A 217 -10.80 -9.23 3.58
N THR A 218 -11.54 -8.19 3.28
CA THR A 218 -11.88 -7.14 4.24
C THR A 218 -12.80 -7.66 5.35
N LEU A 219 -13.87 -8.35 4.98
CA LEU A 219 -14.83 -8.86 5.95
C LEU A 219 -14.24 -9.96 6.84
N THR A 220 -13.34 -10.79 6.34
CA THR A 220 -12.70 -11.83 7.16
C THR A 220 -11.95 -11.18 8.32
N PHE A 221 -11.11 -10.19 8.06
CA PHE A 221 -10.38 -9.51 9.13
C PHE A 221 -11.28 -8.63 10.00
N ARG A 222 -12.33 -8.02 9.44
CA ARG A 222 -13.28 -7.23 10.23
C ARG A 222 -14.07 -8.10 11.21
N ARG A 223 -14.58 -9.24 10.77
CA ARG A 223 -15.31 -10.20 11.62
C ARG A 223 -14.41 -10.88 12.66
N LEU A 224 -13.12 -11.01 12.37
CA LEU A 224 -12.15 -11.53 13.33
C LEU A 224 -12.05 -10.63 14.57
N CYS A 225 -12.33 -9.33 14.46
CA CYS A 225 -12.33 -8.40 15.60
C CYS A 225 -13.34 -8.79 16.68
N ASP A 226 -14.42 -9.50 16.32
CA ASP A 226 -15.47 -9.95 17.22
C ASP A 226 -15.29 -11.41 17.66
N ALA A 227 -14.38 -12.14 16.98
CA ALA A 227 -14.16 -13.58 17.25
C ALA A 227 -13.25 -13.84 18.47
N GLY A 228 -12.64 -12.80 19.03
CA GLY A 228 -11.74 -12.90 20.18
C GLY A 228 -12.43 -13.20 21.50
N ASP A 229 -13.76 -13.03 21.58
CA ASP A 229 -14.56 -13.39 22.73
C ASP A 229 -15.18 -14.78 22.51
N PRO A 230 -15.12 -15.67 23.54
CA PRO A 230 -15.76 -16.98 23.46
C PRO A 230 -17.27 -16.83 23.28
N GLY A 231 -17.80 -17.29 22.13
CA GLY A 231 -19.25 -17.27 21.89
C GLY A 231 -19.63 -17.14 20.41
N THR A 232 -20.66 -16.37 20.13
CA THR A 232 -21.25 -16.21 18.79
C THR A 232 -20.27 -15.65 17.75
N GLY A 233 -19.35 -14.78 18.14
CA GLY A 233 -18.37 -14.17 17.21
C GLY A 233 -17.48 -15.18 16.50
N SER A 234 -16.90 -16.13 17.24
CA SER A 234 -16.08 -17.20 16.66
C SER A 234 -16.88 -18.09 15.72
N THR A 235 -18.13 -18.41 16.05
CA THR A 235 -19.01 -19.22 15.20
C THR A 235 -19.33 -18.49 13.90
N VAL A 236 -19.71 -17.22 13.96
CA VAL A 236 -20.00 -16.39 12.78
C VAL A 236 -18.76 -16.26 11.89
N PHE A 237 -17.58 -16.01 12.49
CA PHE A 237 -16.32 -15.97 11.75
C PHE A 237 -16.07 -17.27 10.99
N ALA A 238 -16.22 -18.43 11.65
CA ALA A 238 -15.98 -19.74 11.05
C ALA A 238 -16.92 -20.06 9.88
N THR A 239 -18.12 -19.45 9.81
CA THR A 239 -19.06 -19.71 8.70
C THR A 239 -18.53 -19.32 7.33
N GLN A 240 -17.55 -18.42 7.28
CA GLN A 240 -16.95 -17.93 6.02
C GLN A 240 -16.06 -18.96 5.32
N PHE A 241 -15.59 -19.97 6.04
CA PHE A 241 -14.62 -20.93 5.54
C PHE A 241 -15.30 -22.24 5.11
N ALA A 242 -14.78 -22.86 4.06
CA ALA A 242 -15.30 -24.16 3.57
C ALA A 242 -14.96 -25.28 4.57
N ASP A 243 -13.71 -25.37 5.02
CA ASP A 243 -13.25 -26.35 5.99
C ASP A 243 -13.46 -25.85 7.44
N LYS A 244 -14.54 -26.34 8.06
CA LYS A 244 -14.91 -25.99 9.44
C LYS A 244 -13.95 -26.57 10.48
N ALA A 245 -13.35 -27.73 10.19
CA ALA A 245 -12.41 -28.36 11.12
C ALA A 245 -11.09 -27.57 11.14
N ALA A 246 -10.52 -27.29 9.99
CA ALA A 246 -9.27 -26.52 9.89
C ALA A 246 -9.37 -25.12 10.52
N ILE A 247 -10.47 -24.40 10.26
CA ILE A 247 -10.67 -23.08 10.87
C ILE A 247 -10.92 -23.16 12.38
N GLY A 248 -11.56 -24.22 12.87
CA GLY A 248 -11.74 -24.47 14.30
C GLY A 248 -10.41 -24.72 15.03
N GLU A 249 -9.51 -25.50 14.43
CA GLU A 249 -8.16 -25.72 14.96
C GLU A 249 -7.34 -24.41 14.95
N TRP A 250 -7.43 -23.64 13.86
CA TRP A 250 -6.78 -22.33 13.77
C TRP A 250 -7.29 -21.37 14.85
N LEU A 251 -8.60 -21.26 15.04
CA LEU A 251 -9.21 -20.43 16.10
C LEU A 251 -8.71 -20.84 17.49
N THR A 252 -8.59 -22.13 17.75
CA THR A 252 -8.07 -22.65 19.03
C THR A 252 -6.64 -22.20 19.29
N ARG A 253 -5.76 -22.26 18.27
CA ARG A 253 -4.38 -21.79 18.36
C ARG A 253 -4.33 -20.27 18.57
N TRP A 254 -5.12 -19.53 17.80
CA TRP A 254 -5.18 -18.08 17.85
C TRP A 254 -5.68 -17.59 19.21
N LEU A 255 -6.80 -18.12 19.72
CA LEU A 255 -7.36 -17.78 21.04
C LEU A 255 -6.38 -18.08 22.19
N ARG A 256 -5.64 -19.17 22.10
CA ARG A 256 -4.58 -19.47 23.07
C ARG A 256 -3.50 -18.38 23.08
N GLN A 257 -3.02 -17.94 21.93
CA GLN A 257 -2.05 -16.84 21.87
C GLN A 257 -2.62 -15.51 22.35
N LEU A 258 -3.90 -15.25 22.13
CA LEU A 258 -4.54 -14.07 22.68
C LEU A 258 -4.61 -14.14 24.23
N ALA A 259 -4.88 -15.30 24.79
CA ALA A 259 -4.96 -15.48 26.26
C ALA A 259 -3.62 -15.32 26.97
N GLU A 260 -2.49 -15.55 26.27
CA GLU A 260 -1.14 -15.36 26.81
C GLU A 260 -0.75 -13.86 26.92
N GLN A 261 -1.57 -12.95 26.38
CA GLN A 261 -1.30 -11.52 26.39
C GLN A 261 -2.10 -10.81 27.49
N ALA A 262 -1.44 -9.94 28.25
CA ALA A 262 -2.05 -9.15 29.33
C ALA A 262 -2.82 -7.92 28.76
N ILE A 263 -3.74 -8.14 27.81
CA ILE A 263 -4.53 -7.09 27.15
C ILE A 263 -6.01 -7.42 27.29
N SER A 264 -6.82 -6.43 27.71
CA SER A 264 -8.28 -6.64 27.81
C SER A 264 -8.90 -6.86 26.43
N SER A 265 -10.02 -7.58 26.39
CA SER A 265 -10.79 -7.87 25.19
C SER A 265 -11.20 -6.58 24.46
N GLU A 266 -11.67 -5.57 25.17
CA GLU A 266 -12.10 -4.29 24.60
C GLU A 266 -10.93 -3.56 23.92
N LYS A 267 -9.78 -3.48 24.60
CA LYS A 267 -8.58 -2.83 24.04
C LYS A 267 -8.06 -3.58 22.81
N ARG A 268 -8.09 -4.91 22.84
CA ARG A 268 -7.72 -5.76 21.71
C ARG A 268 -8.65 -5.52 20.52
N SER A 269 -9.96 -5.61 20.72
CA SER A 269 -10.96 -5.37 19.69
C SER A 269 -10.81 -3.97 19.07
N ALA A 270 -10.63 -2.93 19.89
CA ALA A 270 -10.40 -1.57 19.42
C ALA A 270 -9.12 -1.45 18.53
N THR A 271 -8.02 -2.10 18.92
CA THR A 271 -6.78 -2.12 18.14
C THR A 271 -6.96 -2.88 16.83
N MET A 272 -7.65 -4.02 16.87
CA MET A 272 -7.94 -4.80 15.66
C MET A 272 -8.83 -4.01 14.70
N ARG A 273 -9.88 -3.34 15.19
CA ARG A 273 -10.77 -2.49 14.37
C ARG A 273 -10.01 -1.33 13.74
N ALA A 274 -9.05 -0.70 14.44
CA ALA A 274 -8.19 0.34 13.89
C ALA A 274 -7.23 -0.17 12.80
N ALA A 275 -6.94 -1.48 12.74
CA ALA A 275 -6.10 -2.10 11.72
C ALA A 275 -6.91 -2.77 10.59
N ASN A 276 -8.20 -3.00 10.78
CA ASN A 276 -9.10 -3.73 9.88
C ASN A 276 -10.24 -2.82 9.44
N PRO A 277 -10.21 -2.30 8.19
CA PRO A 277 -11.27 -1.42 7.71
C PRO A 277 -12.62 -2.17 7.69
N ALA A 278 -13.71 -1.45 7.98
CA ALA A 278 -15.07 -1.93 7.78
C ALA A 278 -15.50 -1.73 6.31
N TYR A 279 -14.98 -0.67 5.68
CA TYR A 279 -15.35 -0.26 4.33
C TYR A 279 -14.12 -0.12 3.46
N ILE A 280 -14.25 -0.55 2.21
CA ILE A 280 -13.32 -0.33 1.11
C ILE A 280 -14.10 0.19 -0.10
N PRO A 281 -13.48 0.88 -1.05
CA PRO A 281 -14.13 1.24 -2.30
C PRO A 281 -14.28 0.00 -3.20
N ARG A 282 -15.32 -0.79 -2.94
CA ARG A 282 -15.57 -2.04 -3.67
C ARG A 282 -15.82 -1.78 -5.15
N ASN A 283 -15.22 -2.58 -6.02
CA ASN A 283 -15.25 -2.36 -7.46
C ASN A 283 -16.66 -2.22 -8.02
N HIS A 284 -17.61 -3.05 -7.60
CA HIS A 284 -19.00 -2.97 -8.04
C HIS A 284 -19.72 -1.68 -7.58
N ARG A 285 -19.24 -1.03 -6.52
CA ARG A 285 -19.74 0.28 -6.07
C ARG A 285 -19.14 1.39 -6.92
N ILE A 286 -17.85 1.27 -7.26
CA ILE A 286 -17.17 2.20 -8.17
C ILE A 286 -17.85 2.18 -9.54
N GLU A 287 -18.15 1.01 -10.12
CA GLU A 287 -18.87 0.90 -11.39
C GLU A 287 -20.23 1.64 -11.34
N LYS A 288 -21.01 1.44 -10.28
CA LYS A 288 -22.28 2.17 -10.10
C LYS A 288 -22.11 3.68 -9.98
N VAL A 289 -21.03 4.13 -9.32
CA VAL A 289 -20.70 5.55 -9.23
C VAL A 289 -20.36 6.11 -10.61
N ILE A 290 -19.58 5.39 -11.40
CA ILE A 290 -19.22 5.78 -12.78
C ILE A 290 -20.47 5.85 -13.66
N GLU A 291 -21.32 4.83 -13.62
CA GLU A 291 -22.58 4.76 -14.38
C GLU A 291 -23.50 5.96 -14.04
N ALA A 292 -23.72 6.24 -12.76
CA ALA A 292 -24.52 7.38 -12.32
C ALA A 292 -23.91 8.72 -12.75
N ALA A 293 -22.58 8.87 -12.62
CA ALA A 293 -21.89 10.10 -13.03
C ALA A 293 -21.99 10.38 -14.53
N LEU A 294 -21.99 9.33 -15.37
CA LEU A 294 -22.23 9.46 -16.81
C LEU A 294 -23.65 9.96 -17.12
N ALA A 295 -24.60 9.71 -16.23
CA ALA A 295 -25.97 10.26 -16.28
C ALA A 295 -26.10 11.60 -15.55
N ALA A 296 -24.97 12.24 -15.19
CA ALA A 296 -24.90 13.49 -14.41
C ALA A 296 -25.51 13.40 -12.99
N ASP A 297 -25.65 12.18 -12.43
CA ASP A 297 -26.02 11.96 -11.03
C ASP A 297 -24.75 11.68 -10.20
N PHE A 298 -24.36 12.65 -9.38
CA PHE A 298 -23.19 12.56 -8.50
C PHE A 298 -23.52 12.12 -7.06
N GLN A 299 -24.79 11.91 -6.72
CA GLN A 299 -25.19 11.52 -5.36
C GLN A 299 -24.53 10.20 -4.90
N PRO A 300 -24.43 9.14 -5.73
CA PRO A 300 -23.74 7.90 -5.35
C PRO A 300 -22.25 8.12 -5.06
N PHE A 301 -21.58 9.03 -5.80
CA PHE A 301 -20.19 9.40 -5.55
C PHE A 301 -20.03 10.11 -4.19
N GLU A 302 -20.85 11.13 -3.93
CA GLU A 302 -20.80 11.88 -2.67
C GLU A 302 -21.06 10.95 -1.48
N LYS A 303 -22.01 10.03 -1.62
CA LYS A 303 -22.33 9.05 -0.59
C LYS A 303 -21.18 8.09 -0.34
N LEU A 304 -20.56 7.55 -1.39
CA LEU A 304 -19.40 6.67 -1.25
C LEU A 304 -18.23 7.39 -0.58
N MET A 305 -17.98 8.66 -0.96
CA MET A 305 -16.94 9.49 -0.34
C MET A 305 -17.22 9.71 1.15
N GLN A 306 -18.48 9.92 1.54
CA GLN A 306 -18.88 10.08 2.94
C GLN A 306 -18.57 8.79 3.74
N VAL A 307 -18.95 7.63 3.22
CA VAL A 307 -18.67 6.33 3.85
C VAL A 307 -17.16 6.09 4.01
N LEU A 308 -16.38 6.41 2.97
CA LEU A 308 -14.94 6.19 2.96
C LEU A 308 -14.13 7.26 3.70
N ALA A 309 -14.76 8.31 4.24
CA ALA A 309 -14.08 9.30 5.07
C ALA A 309 -13.61 8.72 6.41
N THR A 310 -14.34 7.75 6.98
CA THR A 310 -13.98 7.05 8.21
C THR A 310 -14.07 5.51 8.01
N PRO A 311 -13.19 4.92 7.17
CA PRO A 311 -13.37 3.56 6.68
C PRO A 311 -13.14 2.48 7.74
N PHE A 312 -12.59 2.83 8.90
CA PHE A 312 -12.34 1.93 10.03
C PHE A 312 -13.43 1.97 11.11
N GLU A 313 -14.36 2.92 11.02
CA GLU A 313 -15.48 3.06 11.95
C GLU A 313 -16.68 2.24 11.47
N ASP A 314 -17.44 1.67 12.43
CA ASP A 314 -18.71 1.05 12.11
C ASP A 314 -19.75 2.15 11.87
N GLN A 315 -20.45 2.10 10.74
CA GLN A 315 -21.46 3.06 10.30
C GLN A 315 -22.75 2.31 9.99
N PRO A 316 -23.60 2.02 10.98
CA PRO A 316 -24.78 1.16 10.81
C PRO A 316 -25.74 1.62 9.70
N GLU A 317 -25.85 2.93 9.47
CA GLU A 317 -26.66 3.52 8.41
C GLU A 317 -26.12 3.24 6.99
N TYR A 318 -24.84 2.81 6.91
CA TYR A 318 -24.13 2.50 5.66
C TYR A 318 -23.67 1.05 5.56
N ASP A 319 -24.17 0.18 6.40
CA ASP A 319 -23.75 -1.22 6.49
C ASP A 319 -23.77 -1.94 5.13
N GLN A 320 -24.72 -1.60 4.27
CA GLN A 320 -24.81 -2.13 2.90
C GLN A 320 -23.55 -1.87 2.04
N TYR A 321 -22.70 -0.86 2.38
CA TYR A 321 -21.48 -0.57 1.65
C TYR A 321 -20.35 -1.54 2.01
N SER A 322 -20.44 -2.25 3.13
CA SER A 322 -19.51 -3.30 3.52
C SER A 322 -19.71 -4.59 2.73
N ASN A 323 -20.91 -4.80 2.15
CA ASN A 323 -21.27 -6.05 1.49
C ASN A 323 -20.44 -6.33 0.24
N PRO A 324 -19.95 -7.57 0.05
CA PRO A 324 -19.26 -7.98 -1.17
C PRO A 324 -20.21 -7.97 -2.37
N PRO A 325 -19.65 -8.01 -3.60
CA PRO A 325 -20.48 -8.12 -4.81
C PRO A 325 -21.26 -9.44 -4.82
N ARG A 326 -22.48 -9.39 -5.36
CA ARG A 326 -23.17 -10.61 -5.80
C ARG A 326 -22.46 -11.17 -7.05
N PRO A 327 -22.68 -12.45 -7.42
CA PRO A 327 -22.02 -13.04 -8.60
C PRO A 327 -22.22 -12.23 -9.90
N ASP A 328 -23.38 -11.60 -10.06
CA ASP A 328 -23.72 -10.73 -11.20
C ASP A 328 -23.07 -9.34 -11.16
N GLN A 329 -22.42 -8.99 -10.06
CA GLN A 329 -21.79 -7.68 -9.81
C GLN A 329 -20.25 -7.75 -9.78
N ILE A 330 -19.68 -8.95 -9.93
CA ILE A 330 -18.23 -9.12 -9.90
C ILE A 330 -17.61 -8.35 -11.06
N VAL A 331 -16.69 -7.45 -10.77
CA VAL A 331 -15.89 -6.71 -11.75
C VAL A 331 -14.62 -7.49 -12.03
N PRO A 332 -14.50 -8.14 -13.21
CA PRO A 332 -13.38 -9.04 -13.50
C PRO A 332 -12.09 -8.31 -13.86
N ALA A 333 -12.19 -7.07 -14.33
CA ALA A 333 -11.05 -6.28 -14.76
C ALA A 333 -11.32 -4.78 -14.62
N THR A 334 -10.25 -4.02 -14.38
CA THR A 334 -10.25 -2.56 -14.36
C THR A 334 -9.43 -2.03 -15.55
N TYR A 335 -9.78 -0.84 -16.01
CA TYR A 335 -9.22 -0.24 -17.20
C TYR A 335 -8.55 1.09 -16.86
N CYS A 336 -7.40 1.35 -17.47
CA CYS A 336 -6.82 2.69 -17.47
C CYS A 336 -7.53 3.50 -18.57
N GLY A 337 -8.15 4.61 -18.22
CA GLY A 337 -8.92 5.46 -19.16
C GLY A 337 -8.02 6.34 -20.06
N THR A 338 -6.83 5.86 -20.45
CA THR A 338 -5.90 6.57 -21.36
C THR A 338 -5.79 5.87 -22.69
#